data_938f6c88bf9ef46a7bd39416e9f26df2
#
_entry.id   938f6c88bf9ef46a7bd39416e9f26df2
#
_cell.length_a   1.000
_cell.length_b   1.000
_cell.length_c   1.000
_cell.angle_alpha   90.00
_cell.angle_beta   90.00
_cell.angle_gamma   90.00
#
_symmetry.space_group_name_H-M   'P 1'
#
loop_
_entity.id
_entity.type
_entity.pdbx_description
1 polymer ?
#
loop_
_entity_poly.entity_id
_entity_poly.type
_entity_poly.pdbx_seq_one_letter_code
_entity_poly.pdbx_strand_id
1 'polypeptide(L)'
;MSGGLVGDLRRMWALLGLSRWRVVVAVGWGVLALGSGLGLAALAAWLIARAWQMPPVLDLSIAVVTVRALGISRGLCRYLERLATHDVALRAMTTARTTVYRTLARSDSWLHRPTRSKDAAAQGASAAALRRGDLLVRTGSDIDDLGAVVVRVFVPVAVAVVLSLVAIGLLATISVGAAAILAGALALSGVVAPWLSARAARDAERAVRADRAEFTAQSLTVLDHAAELRVAGRLDAALAAAAAASRRAVAAEDKAAARSAWSAAATPLAIGASVLGALLIGITLYGPSGGTPGAMTPMALTILVLLPLSAFEAVGPLPAAAQSLTTARAALHRLTRLDEMQDERPTSAVRVGGQHIPRPVVDDVEVGSGGASARGVEPAGGQGVLGAESVAVGAGRGAVPVRPRDSSDSALAQVVSEIPVGRRVAVVGPSGSGKTTLLMRWAGLFGTPRPGVTFFAEDAHLFGTSVLENLRVGCGDLSVGDAEKALRTVGLGEWLDGLADGVHTDLIGGAAAVSGGQRRRILLARALVSPARVLLLDEPTEHLEADAGAQLLRDLLDAESGLVEPDRVVVVVTHQLPVDHRADAIVRVDASGQVTTHFPDQPGTVSAHREIPLPTR
;
A
#
# COMPACT_ATOMS: atom_id res chain seq x y z
N MET A 1 2.99 20.56 -5.47
CA MET A 1 2.03 21.48 -4.82
C MET A 1 1.93 21.14 -3.35
N SER A 2 2.33 22.05 -2.45
CA SER A 2 2.28 21.83 -1.00
C SER A 2 0.82 21.96 -0.54
N GLY A 3 0.13 20.84 -0.42
CA GLY A 3 -1.17 20.80 0.25
C GLY A 3 -0.99 21.30 1.70
N GLY A 4 -1.77 22.28 2.11
CA GLY A 4 -1.76 22.73 3.51
C GLY A 4 -2.14 21.57 4.43
N LEU A 5 -1.74 21.63 5.72
CA LEU A 5 -2.00 20.57 6.72
C LEU A 5 -3.45 20.07 6.70
N VAL A 6 -4.41 20.99 6.55
CA VAL A 6 -5.85 20.67 6.48
C VAL A 6 -6.20 19.86 5.24
N GLY A 7 -5.55 20.17 4.09
CA GLY A 7 -5.74 19.40 2.87
C GLY A 7 -5.25 17.96 2.99
N ASP A 8 -4.08 17.77 3.60
CA ASP A 8 -3.51 16.44 3.84
C ASP A 8 -4.37 15.62 4.81
N LEU A 9 -4.87 16.24 5.89
CA LEU A 9 -5.78 15.58 6.84
C LEU A 9 -7.10 15.16 6.18
N ARG A 10 -7.66 15.99 5.29
CA ARG A 10 -8.86 15.64 4.51
C ARG A 10 -8.61 14.47 3.56
N ARG A 11 -7.46 14.46 2.87
CA ARG A 11 -7.06 13.36 1.99
C ARG A 11 -6.85 12.05 2.77
N MET A 12 -6.19 12.11 3.94
CA MET A 12 -6.05 10.96 4.83
C MET A 12 -7.42 10.42 5.27
N TRP A 13 -8.33 11.32 5.66
CA TRP A 13 -9.69 10.96 6.06
C TRP A 13 -10.45 10.24 4.94
N ALA A 14 -10.36 10.76 3.71
CA ALA A 14 -11.02 10.18 2.54
C ALA A 14 -10.41 8.82 2.15
N LEU A 15 -9.06 8.71 2.10
CA LEU A 15 -8.36 7.47 1.75
C LEU A 15 -8.64 6.35 2.75
N LEU A 16 -8.71 6.68 4.04
CA LEU A 16 -8.99 5.75 5.12
C LEU A 16 -10.50 5.39 5.25
N GLY A 17 -11.38 6.10 4.53
CA GLY A 17 -12.83 5.86 4.58
C GLY A 17 -13.42 5.98 5.99
N LEU A 18 -12.96 6.96 6.81
CA LEU A 18 -13.30 7.05 8.22
C LEU A 18 -14.77 7.43 8.44
N SER A 19 -15.50 6.59 9.18
CA SER A 19 -16.86 6.89 9.63
C SER A 19 -16.84 7.91 10.77
N ARG A 20 -17.50 9.05 10.59
CA ARG A 20 -17.59 10.12 11.60
C ARG A 20 -18.16 9.60 12.93
N TRP A 21 -19.21 8.79 12.85
CA TRP A 21 -19.86 8.24 14.06
C TRP A 21 -18.92 7.35 14.88
N ARG A 22 -18.18 6.45 14.24
CA ARG A 22 -17.25 5.57 14.95
C ARG A 22 -16.10 6.35 15.61
N VAL A 23 -15.59 7.37 14.92
CA VAL A 23 -14.55 8.25 15.50
C VAL A 23 -15.12 9.00 16.71
N VAL A 24 -16.34 9.55 16.62
CA VAL A 24 -17.00 10.21 17.76
C VAL A 24 -17.17 9.26 18.95
N VAL A 25 -17.55 8.01 18.72
CA VAL A 25 -17.67 7.00 19.79
C VAL A 25 -16.31 6.71 20.44
N ALA A 26 -15.24 6.56 19.63
CA ALA A 26 -13.90 6.34 20.16
C ALA A 26 -13.41 7.54 20.99
N VAL A 27 -13.62 8.77 20.48
CA VAL A 27 -13.32 10.00 21.24
C VAL A 27 -14.16 10.09 22.51
N GLY A 28 -15.44 9.76 22.45
CA GLY A 28 -16.33 9.76 23.63
C GLY A 28 -15.82 8.84 24.75
N TRP A 29 -15.42 7.61 24.41
CA TRP A 29 -14.80 6.71 25.40
C TRP A 29 -13.46 7.25 25.92
N GLY A 30 -12.66 7.90 25.08
CA GLY A 30 -11.42 8.55 25.50
C GLY A 30 -11.66 9.71 26.47
N VAL A 31 -12.65 10.56 26.17
CA VAL A 31 -13.04 11.67 27.05
C VAL A 31 -13.57 11.12 28.39
N LEU A 32 -14.39 10.09 28.39
CA LEU A 32 -14.88 9.46 29.62
C LEU A 32 -13.75 8.81 30.42
N ALA A 33 -12.79 8.15 29.76
CA ALA A 33 -11.66 7.51 30.43
C ALA A 33 -10.75 8.53 31.16
N LEU A 34 -10.26 9.53 30.45
CA LEU A 34 -9.38 10.55 31.02
C LEU A 34 -10.16 11.58 31.86
N GLY A 35 -11.41 11.87 31.47
CA GLY A 35 -12.31 12.71 32.27
C GLY A 35 -12.64 12.10 33.63
N SER A 36 -12.81 10.76 33.71
CA SER A 36 -12.90 10.07 35.00
C SER A 36 -11.63 10.25 35.85
N GLY A 37 -10.44 10.27 35.21
CA GLY A 37 -9.18 10.59 35.90
C GLY A 37 -9.14 12.02 36.43
N LEU A 38 -9.53 13.00 35.62
CA LEU A 38 -9.62 14.40 36.00
C LEU A 38 -10.64 14.61 37.14
N GLY A 39 -11.83 14.00 37.02
CA GLY A 39 -12.86 14.03 38.04
C GLY A 39 -12.41 13.37 39.34
N LEU A 40 -11.70 12.25 39.24
CA LEU A 40 -11.13 11.56 40.40
C LEU A 40 -10.10 12.43 41.12
N ALA A 41 -9.22 13.13 40.40
CA ALA A 41 -8.23 14.05 40.97
C ALA A 41 -8.93 15.22 41.69
N ALA A 42 -9.93 15.84 41.05
CA ALA A 42 -10.68 16.95 41.65
C ALA A 42 -11.45 16.51 42.91
N LEU A 43 -12.12 15.36 42.84
CA LEU A 43 -12.92 14.84 43.96
C LEU A 43 -12.03 14.34 45.11
N ALA A 44 -10.88 13.73 44.79
CA ALA A 44 -9.89 13.35 45.82
C ALA A 44 -9.31 14.56 46.53
N ALA A 45 -8.97 15.64 45.77
CA ALA A 45 -8.51 16.92 46.32
C ALA A 45 -9.59 17.50 47.26
N TRP A 46 -10.84 17.52 46.83
CA TRP A 46 -11.96 17.97 47.64
C TRP A 46 -12.14 17.11 48.91
N LEU A 47 -12.06 15.80 48.79
CA LEU A 47 -12.19 14.87 49.94
C LEU A 47 -11.08 15.08 50.96
N ILE A 48 -9.84 15.24 50.56
CA ILE A 48 -8.71 15.47 51.44
C ILE A 48 -8.93 16.77 52.27
N ALA A 49 -9.31 17.85 51.60
CA ALA A 49 -9.58 19.12 52.26
C ALA A 49 -10.84 19.08 53.17
N ARG A 50 -11.88 18.34 52.75
CA ARG A 50 -13.11 18.21 53.55
C ARG A 50 -12.91 17.29 54.75
N ALA A 51 -12.15 16.21 54.62
CA ALA A 51 -11.82 15.32 55.72
C ALA A 51 -11.03 16.00 56.83
N TRP A 52 -10.14 16.95 56.48
CA TRP A 52 -9.41 17.77 57.45
C TRP A 52 -10.35 18.59 58.40
N GLN A 53 -11.57 18.94 57.92
CA GLN A 53 -12.57 19.65 58.69
C GLN A 53 -13.33 18.74 59.66
N MET A 54 -13.02 17.43 59.73
CA MET A 54 -13.66 16.44 60.62
C MET A 54 -15.19 16.39 60.52
N PRO A 55 -15.82 16.34 59.31
CA PRO A 55 -17.26 16.28 59.20
C PRO A 55 -17.77 14.89 59.64
N PRO A 56 -19.09 14.71 59.90
CA PRO A 56 -19.68 13.42 60.11
C PRO A 56 -19.36 12.47 58.96
N VAL A 57 -19.05 11.21 59.25
CA VAL A 57 -18.63 10.20 58.25
C VAL A 57 -19.65 10.05 57.11
N LEU A 58 -20.93 10.19 57.40
CA LEU A 58 -22.03 10.09 56.44
C LEU A 58 -21.96 11.16 55.35
N ASP A 59 -21.46 12.36 55.66
CA ASP A 59 -21.32 13.46 54.68
C ASP A 59 -20.28 13.18 53.59
N LEU A 60 -19.34 12.26 53.89
CA LEU A 60 -18.29 11.87 52.92
C LEU A 60 -18.64 10.60 52.12
N SER A 61 -19.70 9.86 52.54
CA SER A 61 -20.00 8.56 51.95
C SER A 61 -20.29 8.59 50.46
N ILE A 62 -21.05 9.56 49.98
CA ILE A 62 -21.35 9.75 48.56
C ILE A 62 -20.08 10.04 47.77
N ALA A 63 -19.22 10.91 48.27
CA ALA A 63 -17.96 11.27 47.60
C ALA A 63 -17.00 10.07 47.53
N VAL A 64 -16.92 9.25 48.60
CA VAL A 64 -16.10 8.03 48.63
C VAL A 64 -16.60 7.00 47.62
N VAL A 65 -17.93 6.80 47.52
CA VAL A 65 -18.50 5.90 46.50
C VAL A 65 -18.22 6.43 45.08
N THR A 66 -18.35 7.75 44.87
CA THR A 66 -18.08 8.36 43.57
C THR A 66 -16.61 8.23 43.16
N VAL A 67 -15.65 8.40 44.09
CA VAL A 67 -14.22 8.16 43.81
C VAL A 67 -14.00 6.71 43.36
N ARG A 68 -14.61 5.72 44.04
CA ARG A 68 -14.52 4.31 43.64
C ARG A 68 -15.12 4.07 42.24
N ALA A 69 -16.30 4.66 41.99
CA ALA A 69 -16.97 4.57 40.69
C ALA A 69 -16.11 5.18 39.57
N LEU A 70 -15.54 6.36 39.79
CA LEU A 70 -14.63 7.01 38.82
C LEU A 70 -13.36 6.19 38.57
N GLY A 71 -12.79 5.58 39.60
CA GLY A 71 -11.64 4.68 39.49
C GLY A 71 -11.92 3.46 38.60
N ILE A 72 -13.07 2.81 38.81
CA ILE A 72 -13.50 1.68 37.97
C ILE A 72 -13.83 2.15 36.55
N SER A 73 -14.60 3.23 36.42
CA SER A 73 -14.97 3.82 35.11
C SER A 73 -13.77 4.18 34.26
N ARG A 74 -12.71 4.74 34.86
CA ARG A 74 -11.46 5.05 34.15
C ARG A 74 -10.88 3.84 33.46
N GLY A 75 -10.81 2.68 34.17
CA GLY A 75 -10.27 1.45 33.60
C GLY A 75 -11.17 0.88 32.49
N LEU A 76 -12.48 0.80 32.75
CA LEU A 76 -13.45 0.29 31.79
C LEU A 76 -13.52 1.15 30.53
N CYS A 77 -13.66 2.48 30.68
CA CYS A 77 -13.72 3.40 29.54
C CYS A 77 -12.42 3.38 28.74
N ARG A 78 -11.26 3.21 29.39
CA ARG A 78 -9.97 3.07 28.70
C ARG A 78 -9.91 1.79 27.85
N TYR A 79 -10.45 0.70 28.36
CA TYR A 79 -10.57 -0.54 27.59
C TYR A 79 -11.47 -0.35 26.36
N LEU A 80 -12.65 0.24 26.55
CA LEU A 80 -13.62 0.49 25.48
C LEU A 80 -13.07 1.49 24.43
N GLU A 81 -12.32 2.51 24.86
CA GLU A 81 -11.63 3.44 23.98
C GLU A 81 -10.63 2.70 23.08
N ARG A 82 -9.78 1.86 23.67
CA ARG A 82 -8.82 1.08 22.90
C ARG A 82 -9.51 0.18 21.90
N LEU A 83 -10.57 -0.54 22.32
CA LEU A 83 -11.33 -1.42 21.45
C LEU A 83 -11.94 -0.65 20.26
N ALA A 84 -12.63 0.47 20.54
CA ALA A 84 -13.26 1.29 19.52
C ALA A 84 -12.22 1.91 18.57
N THR A 85 -11.11 2.42 19.09
CA THR A 85 -10.06 3.06 18.30
C THR A 85 -9.37 2.06 17.38
N HIS A 86 -9.06 0.85 17.87
CA HIS A 86 -8.45 -0.20 17.04
C HIS A 86 -9.43 -0.75 16.00
N ASP A 87 -10.72 -0.91 16.32
CA ASP A 87 -11.73 -1.32 15.31
C ASP A 87 -11.77 -0.31 14.15
N VAL A 88 -11.77 1.00 14.44
CA VAL A 88 -11.72 2.05 13.42
C VAL A 88 -10.45 1.96 12.60
N ALA A 89 -9.28 1.81 13.25
CA ALA A 89 -7.98 1.78 12.57
C ALA A 89 -7.84 0.55 11.66
N LEU A 90 -8.20 -0.64 12.14
CA LEU A 90 -8.10 -1.88 11.35
C LEU A 90 -9.00 -1.85 10.11
N ARG A 91 -10.24 -1.37 10.24
CA ARG A 91 -11.15 -1.20 9.09
C ARG A 91 -10.61 -0.17 8.10
N ALA A 92 -10.08 0.94 8.60
CA ALA A 92 -9.49 1.97 7.77
C ALA A 92 -8.28 1.45 6.97
N MET A 93 -7.41 0.67 7.61
CA MET A 93 -6.25 0.05 6.95
C MET A 93 -6.68 -0.95 5.88
N THR A 94 -7.71 -1.77 6.13
CA THR A 94 -8.26 -2.70 5.14
C THR A 94 -8.83 -1.94 3.94
N THR A 95 -9.58 -0.85 4.16
CA THR A 95 -10.13 0.00 3.10
C THR A 95 -9.01 0.64 2.27
N ALA A 96 -8.00 1.22 2.94
CA ALA A 96 -6.87 1.83 2.26
C ALA A 96 -6.06 0.82 1.44
N ARG A 97 -5.76 -0.37 2.00
CA ARG A 97 -5.07 -1.46 1.27
C ARG A 97 -5.82 -1.88 0.02
N THR A 98 -7.13 -2.09 0.14
CA THR A 98 -7.96 -2.48 -0.99
C THR A 98 -7.99 -1.40 -2.07
N THR A 99 -8.07 -0.13 -1.68
CA THR A 99 -8.07 1.00 -2.60
C THR A 99 -6.74 1.13 -3.32
N VAL A 100 -5.61 1.16 -2.59
CA VAL A 100 -4.27 1.24 -3.17
C VAL A 100 -3.99 0.05 -4.08
N TYR A 101 -4.39 -1.17 -3.66
CA TYR A 101 -4.19 -2.36 -4.48
C TYR A 101 -4.99 -2.30 -5.79
N ARG A 102 -6.26 -1.85 -5.75
CA ARG A 102 -7.08 -1.65 -6.96
C ARG A 102 -6.47 -0.60 -7.88
N THR A 103 -5.97 0.50 -7.33
CA THR A 103 -5.29 1.54 -8.08
C THR A 103 -4.05 0.98 -8.78
N LEU A 104 -3.19 0.26 -8.06
CA LEU A 104 -2.00 -0.37 -8.61
C LEU A 104 -2.34 -1.42 -9.68
N ALA A 105 -3.34 -2.27 -9.43
CA ALA A 105 -3.75 -3.31 -10.38
C ALA A 105 -4.32 -2.74 -11.69
N ARG A 106 -4.93 -1.55 -11.65
CA ARG A 106 -5.44 -0.84 -12.82
C ARG A 106 -4.39 0.06 -13.49
N SER A 107 -3.25 0.29 -12.86
CA SER A 107 -2.19 1.11 -13.43
C SER A 107 -1.34 0.29 -14.40
N ASP A 108 -0.94 0.91 -15.51
CA ASP A 108 -0.02 0.30 -16.49
C ASP A 108 1.45 0.37 -16.03
N SER A 109 1.71 0.84 -14.82
CA SER A 109 3.07 1.06 -14.28
C SER A 109 3.91 -0.22 -14.18
N TRP A 110 3.26 -1.39 -14.08
CA TRP A 110 3.91 -2.71 -14.05
C TRP A 110 4.31 -3.23 -15.44
N LEU A 111 3.74 -2.65 -16.53
CA LEU A 111 4.06 -3.01 -17.92
C LEU A 111 5.38 -2.38 -18.40
N HIS A 112 5.80 -1.29 -17.78
CA HIS A 112 7.02 -0.59 -18.20
C HIS A 112 8.24 -1.26 -17.57
N ARG A 113 8.93 -2.12 -18.32
CA ARG A 113 10.32 -2.52 -17.99
C ARG A 113 11.20 -1.27 -18.02
N PRO A 114 12.08 -1.04 -17.03
CA PRO A 114 13.08 0.01 -17.13
C PRO A 114 14.04 -0.37 -18.27
N THR A 115 13.86 0.24 -19.44
CA THR A 115 14.85 0.14 -20.51
C THR A 115 16.15 0.74 -19.97
N ARG A 116 17.24 -0.05 -20.00
CA ARG A 116 18.61 0.42 -19.75
C ARG A 116 19.04 1.39 -20.87
N SER A 117 18.48 2.58 -20.90
CA SER A 117 18.92 3.65 -21.76
C SER A 117 19.97 4.45 -21.02
N LYS A 118 21.16 4.59 -21.62
CA LYS A 118 22.24 5.46 -21.13
C LYS A 118 21.82 6.93 -21.06
N ASP A 119 20.73 7.31 -21.73
CA ASP A 119 20.20 8.67 -21.79
C ASP A 119 19.25 9.01 -20.64
N ALA A 120 18.83 8.03 -19.82
CA ALA A 120 18.01 8.25 -18.63
C ALA A 120 18.75 9.02 -17.50
N ALA A 121 20.07 9.15 -17.61
CA ALA A 121 20.86 9.95 -16.67
C ALA A 121 20.75 11.47 -16.94
N ALA A 122 20.33 11.89 -18.14
CA ALA A 122 20.23 13.29 -18.55
C ALA A 122 18.80 13.87 -18.41
N GLN A 123 17.78 13.03 -18.41
CA GLN A 123 16.40 13.44 -18.12
C GLN A 123 16.08 13.08 -16.67
N GLY A 124 16.09 14.11 -15.81
CA GLY A 124 16.03 13.96 -14.36
C GLY A 124 15.03 12.93 -13.88
N ALA A 125 15.52 12.03 -13.09
CA ALA A 125 14.97 11.16 -12.02
C ALA A 125 13.43 10.93 -11.87
N SER A 126 12.61 11.34 -12.83
CA SER A 126 11.13 11.35 -12.73
C SER A 126 10.44 10.07 -13.19
N ALA A 127 11.17 9.18 -13.86
CA ALA A 127 10.62 7.90 -14.35
C ALA A 127 11.42 6.70 -13.83
N ALA A 128 11.91 6.75 -12.60
CA ALA A 128 12.44 5.57 -11.95
C ALA A 128 11.26 4.60 -11.77
N ALA A 129 11.18 3.63 -12.67
CA ALA A 129 10.26 2.51 -12.57
C ALA A 129 10.24 2.05 -11.11
N LEU A 130 9.07 2.11 -10.49
CA LEU A 130 8.88 1.68 -9.11
C LEU A 130 9.39 0.25 -8.98
N ARG A 131 10.46 0.07 -8.22
CA ARG A 131 10.99 -1.27 -7.96
C ARG A 131 9.92 -2.07 -7.24
N ARG A 132 9.81 -3.37 -7.53
CA ARG A 132 8.83 -4.25 -6.86
C ARG A 132 8.88 -4.13 -5.33
N GLY A 133 10.09 -3.92 -4.75
CA GLY A 133 10.27 -3.64 -3.35
C GLY A 133 9.62 -2.35 -2.86
N ASP A 134 9.65 -1.27 -3.65
CA ASP A 134 9.00 0.00 -3.30
C ASP A 134 7.46 -0.14 -3.27
N LEU A 135 6.89 -0.96 -4.17
CA LEU A 135 5.45 -1.25 -4.18
C LEU A 135 5.03 -2.03 -2.94
N LEU A 136 5.85 -3.01 -2.52
CA LEU A 136 5.59 -3.79 -1.31
C LEU A 136 5.64 -2.91 -0.06
N VAL A 137 6.62 -2.00 0.04
CA VAL A 137 6.72 -1.03 1.14
C VAL A 137 5.50 -0.10 1.16
N ARG A 138 5.04 0.38 0.00
CA ARG A 138 3.89 1.29 -0.09
C ARG A 138 2.57 0.61 0.26
N THR A 139 2.38 -0.65 -0.12
CA THR A 139 1.17 -1.42 0.23
C THR A 139 1.19 -1.96 1.65
N GLY A 140 2.37 -2.05 2.28
CA GLY A 140 2.57 -2.48 3.66
C GLY A 140 2.73 -1.30 4.61
N SER A 141 3.98 -0.91 4.88
CA SER A 141 4.31 0.04 5.95
C SER A 141 3.70 1.43 5.78
N ASP A 142 3.54 1.95 4.54
CA ASP A 142 2.94 3.27 4.34
C ASP A 142 1.46 3.30 4.74
N ILE A 143 0.73 2.21 4.51
CA ILE A 143 -0.67 2.09 4.95
C ILE A 143 -0.76 1.89 6.46
N ASP A 144 0.17 1.16 7.05
CA ASP A 144 0.23 0.99 8.50
C ASP A 144 0.51 2.33 9.20
N ASP A 145 1.41 3.15 8.65
CA ASP A 145 1.66 4.52 9.12
C ASP A 145 0.42 5.42 9.03
N LEU A 146 -0.36 5.30 7.94
CA LEU A 146 -1.63 6.01 7.79
C LEU A 146 -2.69 5.53 8.79
N GLY A 147 -2.80 4.21 9.00
CA GLY A 147 -3.72 3.63 9.99
C GLY A 147 -3.40 4.07 11.42
N ALA A 148 -2.11 4.21 11.74
CA ALA A 148 -1.64 4.68 13.03
C ALA A 148 -2.10 6.13 13.35
N VAL A 149 -2.42 6.96 12.35
CA VAL A 149 -2.94 8.32 12.54
C VAL A 149 -4.27 8.31 13.32
N VAL A 150 -5.12 7.32 13.11
CA VAL A 150 -6.39 7.22 13.84
C VAL A 150 -6.13 7.07 15.34
N VAL A 151 -5.26 6.12 15.70
CA VAL A 151 -4.96 5.75 17.09
C VAL A 151 -4.09 6.80 17.77
N ARG A 152 -3.11 7.35 17.06
CA ARG A 152 -2.07 8.20 17.66
C ARG A 152 -2.30 9.70 17.47
N VAL A 153 -3.17 10.11 16.54
CA VAL A 153 -3.39 11.53 16.22
C VAL A 153 -4.84 11.92 16.40
N PHE A 154 -5.77 11.41 15.61
CA PHE A 154 -7.16 11.90 15.58
C PHE A 154 -7.85 11.77 16.93
N VAL A 155 -7.83 10.59 17.54
CA VAL A 155 -8.50 10.36 18.82
C VAL A 155 -7.79 11.10 19.96
N PRO A 156 -6.45 10.99 20.17
CA PRO A 156 -5.79 11.70 21.25
C PRO A 156 -5.88 13.23 21.15
N VAL A 157 -5.77 13.80 19.94
CA VAL A 157 -5.88 15.27 19.76
C VAL A 157 -7.30 15.75 20.12
N ALA A 158 -8.34 15.05 19.66
CA ALA A 158 -9.71 15.42 19.98
C ALA A 158 -10.00 15.32 21.49
N VAL A 159 -9.55 14.25 22.14
CA VAL A 159 -9.69 14.06 23.60
C VAL A 159 -8.93 15.14 24.37
N ALA A 160 -7.69 15.46 23.95
CA ALA A 160 -6.88 16.48 24.59
C ALA A 160 -7.53 17.87 24.51
N VAL A 161 -8.11 18.24 23.37
CA VAL A 161 -8.82 19.53 23.21
C VAL A 161 -10.02 19.60 24.15
N VAL A 162 -10.87 18.57 24.15
CA VAL A 162 -12.08 18.54 25.00
C VAL A 162 -11.71 18.64 26.47
N LEU A 163 -10.76 17.82 26.94
CA LEU A 163 -10.39 17.78 28.35
C LEU A 163 -9.61 19.01 28.79
N SER A 164 -8.79 19.60 27.93
CA SER A 164 -8.13 20.89 28.22
C SER A 164 -9.17 21.99 28.45
N LEU A 165 -10.20 22.07 27.61
CA LEU A 165 -11.29 23.04 27.76
C LEU A 165 -12.07 22.80 29.06
N VAL A 166 -12.37 21.53 29.39
CA VAL A 166 -13.05 21.17 30.65
C VAL A 166 -12.19 21.54 31.87
N ALA A 167 -10.89 21.23 31.86
CA ALA A 167 -9.99 21.55 32.96
C ALA A 167 -9.82 23.07 33.18
N ILE A 168 -9.64 23.81 32.07
CA ILE A 168 -9.57 25.28 32.10
C ILE A 168 -10.90 25.87 32.63
N GLY A 169 -12.04 25.40 32.11
CA GLY A 169 -13.36 25.85 32.56
C GLY A 169 -13.60 25.58 34.04
N LEU A 170 -13.25 24.37 34.50
CA LEU A 170 -13.38 24.00 35.91
C LEU A 170 -12.49 24.88 36.80
N LEU A 171 -11.24 25.12 36.40
CA LEU A 171 -10.33 25.98 37.18
C LEU A 171 -10.77 27.46 37.15
N ALA A 172 -11.36 27.93 36.05
CA ALA A 172 -11.90 29.28 35.90
C ALA A 172 -13.04 29.59 36.88
N THR A 173 -13.82 28.56 37.30
CA THR A 173 -14.85 28.75 38.35
C THR A 173 -14.28 29.04 39.73
N ILE A 174 -12.99 28.72 39.95
CA ILE A 174 -12.29 28.98 41.22
C ILE A 174 -11.46 30.24 41.11
N SER A 175 -10.62 30.35 40.05
CA SER A 175 -9.73 31.50 39.81
C SER A 175 -9.43 31.65 38.33
N VAL A 176 -9.81 32.81 37.77
CA VAL A 176 -9.53 33.13 36.36
C VAL A 176 -8.01 33.24 36.09
N GLY A 177 -7.25 33.76 37.06
CA GLY A 177 -5.79 33.86 36.94
C GLY A 177 -5.11 32.50 36.86
N ALA A 178 -5.50 31.57 37.72
CA ALA A 178 -4.97 30.19 37.67
C ALA A 178 -5.40 29.44 36.38
N ALA A 179 -6.65 29.66 35.94
CA ALA A 179 -7.12 29.12 34.66
C ALA A 179 -6.32 29.65 33.47
N ALA A 180 -5.94 30.94 33.46
CA ALA A 180 -5.09 31.54 32.44
C ALA A 180 -3.68 30.93 32.42
N ILE A 181 -3.08 30.72 33.60
CA ILE A 181 -1.77 30.04 33.73
C ILE A 181 -1.89 28.59 33.20
N LEU A 182 -2.92 27.82 33.59
CA LEU A 182 -3.15 26.48 33.10
C LEU A 182 -3.35 26.47 31.59
N ALA A 183 -4.12 27.41 31.02
CA ALA A 183 -4.35 27.52 29.59
C ALA A 183 -3.03 27.79 28.84
N GLY A 184 -2.20 28.70 29.30
CA GLY A 184 -0.87 28.99 28.76
C GLY A 184 0.06 27.76 28.82
N ALA A 185 0.08 27.06 29.95
CA ALA A 185 0.88 25.86 30.15
C ALA A 185 0.40 24.67 29.30
N LEU A 186 -0.92 24.47 29.16
CA LEU A 186 -1.49 23.47 28.25
C LEU A 186 -1.23 23.84 26.78
N ALA A 187 -1.28 25.13 26.41
CA ALA A 187 -0.93 25.56 25.06
C ALA A 187 0.56 25.31 24.75
N LEU A 188 1.45 25.57 25.70
CA LEU A 188 2.87 25.26 25.56
C LEU A 188 3.11 23.77 25.37
N SER A 189 2.52 22.91 26.20
CA SER A 189 2.67 21.46 26.13
C SER A 189 1.88 20.83 24.98
N GLY A 190 0.69 21.36 24.66
CA GLY A 190 -0.23 20.77 23.67
C GLY A 190 -0.06 21.31 22.24
N VAL A 191 0.61 22.47 22.04
CA VAL A 191 0.81 23.08 20.73
C VAL A 191 2.29 23.28 20.43
N VAL A 192 3.02 23.98 21.32
CA VAL A 192 4.43 24.33 21.05
C VAL A 192 5.33 23.11 21.09
N ALA A 193 5.20 22.24 22.09
CA ALA A 193 6.00 21.03 22.20
C ALA A 193 5.75 20.06 21.03
N PRO A 194 4.50 19.74 20.62
CA PRO A 194 4.22 18.96 19.42
C PRO A 194 4.75 19.61 18.13
N TRP A 195 4.66 20.93 17.99
CA TRP A 195 5.20 21.64 16.83
C TRP A 195 6.73 21.51 16.74
N LEU A 196 7.45 21.67 17.86
CA LEU A 196 8.90 21.46 17.93
C LEU A 196 9.26 19.98 17.61
N SER A 197 8.50 19.05 18.17
CA SER A 197 8.66 17.61 17.92
C SER A 197 8.46 17.26 16.45
N ALA A 198 7.40 17.78 15.80
CA ALA A 198 7.15 17.59 14.37
C ALA A 198 8.25 18.19 13.49
N ARG A 199 8.79 19.34 13.87
CA ARG A 199 9.89 19.97 13.13
C ARG A 199 11.17 19.15 13.24
N ALA A 200 11.52 18.71 14.45
CA ALA A 200 12.66 17.82 14.67
C ALA A 200 12.52 16.50 13.89
N ALA A 201 11.32 15.90 13.88
CA ALA A 201 11.04 14.68 13.14
C ALA A 201 11.20 14.86 11.62
N ARG A 202 10.75 15.97 11.04
CA ARG A 202 10.92 16.24 9.59
C ARG A 202 12.38 16.37 9.18
N ASP A 203 13.18 17.07 9.98
CA ASP A 203 14.59 17.28 9.71
C ASP A 203 15.37 15.97 9.84
N ALA A 204 15.03 15.16 10.86
CA ALA A 204 15.58 13.82 11.05
C ALA A 204 15.23 12.87 9.91
N GLU A 205 13.96 12.84 9.50
CA GLU A 205 13.47 11.88 8.51
C GLU A 205 14.14 12.08 7.15
N ARG A 206 14.43 13.33 6.76
CA ARG A 206 15.14 13.61 5.50
C ARG A 206 16.60 13.16 5.54
N ALA A 207 17.30 13.45 6.63
CA ALA A 207 18.72 13.11 6.79
C ALA A 207 18.91 11.59 6.95
N VAL A 208 18.14 10.97 7.85
CA VAL A 208 18.26 9.53 8.17
C VAL A 208 17.88 8.65 6.97
N ARG A 209 16.86 9.05 6.18
CA ARG A 209 16.48 8.25 4.99
C ARG A 209 17.55 8.23 3.93
N ALA A 210 18.18 9.36 3.63
CA ALA A 210 19.25 9.43 2.64
C ALA A 210 20.44 8.56 3.07
N ASP A 211 20.89 8.69 4.32
CA ASP A 211 22.04 7.96 4.85
C ASP A 211 21.73 6.47 5.04
N ARG A 212 20.51 6.09 5.46
CA ARG A 212 20.09 4.68 5.54
C ARG A 212 19.97 4.03 4.17
N ALA A 213 19.44 4.73 3.17
CA ALA A 213 19.35 4.22 1.81
C ALA A 213 20.75 3.98 1.23
N GLU A 214 21.69 4.90 1.47
CA GLU A 214 23.09 4.76 1.07
C GLU A 214 23.75 3.58 1.81
N PHE A 215 23.59 3.48 3.13
CA PHE A 215 24.09 2.34 3.91
C PHE A 215 23.55 1.02 3.40
N THR A 216 22.24 0.92 3.15
CA THR A 216 21.63 -0.32 2.63
C THR A 216 22.18 -0.68 1.26
N ALA A 217 22.29 0.30 0.35
CA ALA A 217 22.84 0.07 -1.00
C ALA A 217 24.29 -0.42 -0.95
N GLN A 218 25.13 0.20 -0.11
CA GLN A 218 26.52 -0.20 0.06
C GLN A 218 26.65 -1.57 0.73
N SER A 219 25.81 -1.86 1.73
CA SER A 219 25.80 -3.17 2.40
C SER A 219 25.37 -4.27 1.45
N LEU A 220 24.34 -4.08 0.63
CA LEU A 220 23.92 -5.03 -0.40
C LEU A 220 25.04 -5.26 -1.42
N THR A 221 25.71 -4.19 -1.88
CA THR A 221 26.84 -4.31 -2.80
C THR A 221 27.95 -5.16 -2.20
N VAL A 222 28.28 -4.98 -0.91
CA VAL A 222 29.28 -5.81 -0.23
C VAL A 222 28.82 -7.26 -0.11
N LEU A 223 27.56 -7.52 0.24
CA LEU A 223 27.05 -8.88 0.42
C LEU A 223 26.94 -9.63 -0.92
N ASP A 224 26.46 -8.98 -1.96
CA ASP A 224 26.23 -9.60 -3.27
C ASP A 224 27.55 -9.82 -4.04
N HIS A 225 28.56 -8.95 -3.84
CA HIS A 225 29.80 -8.96 -4.60
C HIS A 225 31.05 -9.13 -3.71
N ALA A 226 30.92 -9.72 -2.51
CA ALA A 226 32.04 -9.86 -1.56
C ALA A 226 33.25 -10.59 -2.16
N ALA A 227 33.02 -11.65 -2.94
CA ALA A 227 34.08 -12.42 -3.57
C ALA A 227 34.83 -11.59 -4.63
N GLU A 228 34.11 -10.88 -5.48
CA GLU A 228 34.67 -10.01 -6.52
C GLU A 228 35.45 -8.84 -5.91
N LEU A 229 34.90 -8.20 -4.89
CA LEU A 229 35.54 -7.10 -4.17
C LEU A 229 36.83 -7.56 -3.47
N ARG A 230 36.87 -8.79 -2.95
CA ARG A 230 38.07 -9.38 -2.32
C ARG A 230 39.17 -9.61 -3.37
N VAL A 231 38.80 -10.19 -4.51
CA VAL A 231 39.76 -10.43 -5.62
C VAL A 231 40.31 -9.10 -6.17
N ALA A 232 39.44 -8.08 -6.26
CA ALA A 232 39.82 -6.74 -6.70
C ALA A 232 40.60 -5.94 -5.63
N GLY A 233 40.83 -6.45 -4.42
CA GLY A 233 41.47 -5.73 -3.32
C GLY A 233 40.68 -4.52 -2.80
N ARG A 234 39.36 -4.44 -3.04
CA ARG A 234 38.50 -3.30 -2.72
C ARG A 234 37.51 -3.56 -1.56
N LEU A 235 37.54 -4.75 -0.95
CA LEU A 235 36.57 -5.12 0.10
C LEU A 235 36.67 -4.19 1.31
N ASP A 236 37.89 -3.89 1.81
CA ASP A 236 38.07 -3.03 2.98
C ASP A 236 37.58 -1.59 2.72
N ALA A 237 37.80 -1.07 1.51
CA ALA A 237 37.29 0.24 1.12
C ALA A 237 35.75 0.28 1.07
N ALA A 238 35.11 -0.77 0.56
CA ALA A 238 33.66 -0.90 0.51
C ALA A 238 33.04 -1.02 1.91
N LEU A 239 33.68 -1.81 2.80
CA LEU A 239 33.28 -1.91 4.21
C LEU A 239 33.44 -0.57 4.95
N ALA A 240 34.56 0.15 4.72
CA ALA A 240 34.78 1.46 5.31
C ALA A 240 33.73 2.50 4.84
N ALA A 241 33.32 2.45 3.56
CA ALA A 241 32.28 3.31 3.01
C ALA A 241 30.91 3.01 3.65
N ALA A 242 30.53 1.74 3.78
CA ALA A 242 29.30 1.32 4.47
C ALA A 242 29.30 1.76 5.95
N ALA A 243 30.43 1.56 6.66
CA ALA A 243 30.58 2.02 8.03
C ALA A 243 30.51 3.54 8.17
N ALA A 244 31.03 4.30 7.21
CA ALA A 244 30.92 5.76 7.19
C ALA A 244 29.46 6.21 7.00
N ALA A 245 28.71 5.59 6.10
CA ALA A 245 27.28 5.86 5.90
C ALA A 245 26.48 5.55 7.17
N SER A 246 26.76 4.42 7.84
CA SER A 246 26.15 4.08 9.13
C SER A 246 26.42 5.13 10.20
N ARG A 247 27.67 5.59 10.36
CA ARG A 247 28.00 6.64 11.32
C ARG A 247 27.30 7.95 11.04
N ARG A 248 27.14 8.34 9.76
CA ARG A 248 26.36 9.56 9.40
C ARG A 248 24.89 9.41 9.78
N ALA A 249 24.29 8.26 9.52
CA ALA A 249 22.90 7.98 9.91
C ALA A 249 22.71 8.10 11.43
N VAL A 250 23.58 7.48 12.22
CA VAL A 250 23.55 7.57 13.71
C VAL A 250 23.73 9.00 14.18
N ALA A 251 24.68 9.76 13.62
CA ALA A 251 24.90 11.16 13.99
C ALA A 251 23.68 12.05 13.65
N ALA A 252 22.95 11.76 12.56
CA ALA A 252 21.73 12.45 12.23
C ALA A 252 20.59 12.11 13.21
N GLU A 253 20.49 10.85 13.64
CA GLU A 253 19.55 10.40 14.69
C GLU A 253 19.85 11.07 16.03
N ASP A 254 21.11 11.15 16.46
CA ASP A 254 21.53 11.80 17.70
C ASP A 254 21.16 13.30 17.72
N LYS A 255 21.40 14.01 16.62
CA LYS A 255 20.99 15.43 16.50
C LYS A 255 19.48 15.59 16.59
N ALA A 256 18.73 14.67 16.03
CA ALA A 256 17.27 14.68 16.11
C ALA A 256 16.78 14.35 17.52
N ALA A 257 17.40 13.38 18.19
CA ALA A 257 17.12 13.01 19.57
C ALA A 257 17.36 14.18 20.52
N ALA A 258 18.48 14.90 20.38
CA ALA A 258 18.77 16.09 21.18
C ALA A 258 17.70 17.18 21.05
N ARG A 259 17.20 17.43 19.83
CA ARG A 259 16.10 18.39 19.61
C ARG A 259 14.77 17.90 20.19
N SER A 260 14.48 16.61 20.10
CA SER A 260 13.26 16.03 20.67
C SER A 260 13.27 16.04 22.20
N ALA A 261 14.44 15.98 22.84
CA ALA A 261 14.57 16.08 24.29
C ALA A 261 14.02 17.41 24.84
N TRP A 262 14.22 18.53 24.15
CA TRP A 262 13.62 19.81 24.53
C TRP A 262 12.09 19.78 24.46
N SER A 263 11.51 19.15 23.46
CA SER A 263 10.04 19.00 23.40
C SER A 263 9.51 18.10 24.51
N ALA A 264 10.26 17.05 24.90
CA ALA A 264 9.92 16.19 26.01
C ALA A 264 10.00 16.91 27.36
N ALA A 265 10.97 17.82 27.55
CA ALA A 265 11.13 18.62 28.76
C ALA A 265 10.03 19.70 28.92
N ALA A 266 9.40 20.13 27.83
CA ALA A 266 8.39 21.20 27.87
C ALA A 266 7.16 20.81 28.74
N THR A 267 6.72 19.53 28.70
CA THR A 267 5.56 19.08 29.48
C THR A 267 5.81 19.10 30.99
N PRO A 268 6.87 18.51 31.57
CA PRO A 268 7.13 18.60 33.01
C PRO A 268 7.40 20.04 33.47
N LEU A 269 8.03 20.88 32.66
CA LEU A 269 8.20 22.29 32.97
C LEU A 269 6.85 23.03 33.00
N ALA A 270 5.97 22.78 32.06
CA ALA A 270 4.63 23.36 32.03
C ALA A 270 3.78 22.91 33.23
N ILE A 271 3.88 21.63 33.62
CA ILE A 271 3.24 21.11 34.85
C ILE A 271 3.76 21.88 36.06
N GLY A 272 5.09 21.94 36.24
CA GLY A 272 5.70 22.61 37.37
C GLY A 272 5.31 24.12 37.46
N ALA A 273 5.36 24.81 36.32
CA ALA A 273 4.97 26.23 36.24
C ALA A 273 3.47 26.43 36.57
N SER A 274 2.60 25.53 36.09
CA SER A 274 1.15 25.57 36.33
C SER A 274 0.82 25.33 37.80
N VAL A 275 1.44 24.33 38.42
CA VAL A 275 1.23 23.98 39.83
C VAL A 275 1.78 25.10 40.74
N LEU A 276 3.00 25.59 40.45
CA LEU A 276 3.60 26.68 41.21
C LEU A 276 2.76 27.96 41.09
N GLY A 277 2.34 28.32 39.89
CA GLY A 277 1.48 29.48 39.65
C GLY A 277 0.12 29.36 40.37
N ALA A 278 -0.50 28.19 40.32
CA ALA A 278 -1.74 27.91 41.05
C ALA A 278 -1.53 28.01 42.58
N LEU A 279 -0.41 27.47 43.09
CA LEU A 279 -0.06 27.54 44.50
C LEU A 279 0.15 29.00 44.95
N LEU A 280 0.93 29.80 44.23
CA LEU A 280 1.17 31.20 44.53
C LEU A 280 -0.13 32.01 44.54
N ILE A 281 -0.99 31.83 43.54
CA ILE A 281 -2.33 32.45 43.52
C ILE A 281 -3.16 31.97 44.71
N GLY A 282 -3.13 30.67 44.99
CA GLY A 282 -3.83 30.10 46.13
C GLY A 282 -3.39 30.70 47.48
N ILE A 283 -2.08 30.85 47.70
CA ILE A 283 -1.54 31.47 48.93
C ILE A 283 -1.95 32.95 49.03
N THR A 284 -1.90 33.71 47.94
CA THR A 284 -2.30 35.12 47.94
C THR A 284 -3.79 35.33 48.19
N LEU A 285 -4.64 34.44 47.68
CA LEU A 285 -6.09 34.53 47.86
C LEU A 285 -6.57 33.95 49.21
N TYR A 286 -5.87 32.97 49.75
CA TYR A 286 -6.25 32.29 50.99
C TYR A 286 -5.54 32.87 52.21
N GLY A 287 -4.25 33.25 52.10
CA GLY A 287 -3.36 33.58 53.22
C GLY A 287 -3.82 34.75 54.12
N PRO A 288 -4.11 35.98 53.59
CA PRO A 288 -4.46 37.12 54.42
C PRO A 288 -5.86 37.10 55.01
N SER A 289 -6.76 36.31 54.39
CA SER A 289 -8.21 36.33 54.68
C SER A 289 -8.78 34.92 54.94
N GLY A 290 -7.93 33.95 55.22
CA GLY A 290 -8.31 32.56 55.44
C GLY A 290 -9.39 32.43 56.51
N GLY A 291 -10.59 31.98 56.12
CA GLY A 291 -11.72 31.76 56.99
C GLY A 291 -12.71 32.92 57.10
N THR A 292 -12.49 34.06 56.41
CA THR A 292 -13.50 35.13 56.32
C THR A 292 -14.61 34.79 55.33
N PRO A 293 -15.88 35.21 55.57
CA PRO A 293 -16.96 35.02 54.61
C PRO A 293 -16.62 35.65 53.25
N GLY A 294 -16.67 34.84 52.17
CA GLY A 294 -16.30 35.27 50.81
C GLY A 294 -14.87 34.93 50.37
N ALA A 295 -13.99 34.48 51.28
CA ALA A 295 -12.65 34.01 50.97
C ALA A 295 -12.67 32.62 50.32
N MET A 296 -11.54 32.27 49.64
CA MET A 296 -11.35 30.94 49.06
C MET A 296 -11.49 29.83 50.11
N THR A 297 -12.27 28.79 49.81
CA THR A 297 -12.41 27.63 50.71
C THR A 297 -11.19 26.72 50.65
N PRO A 298 -10.87 25.94 51.70
CA PRO A 298 -9.78 24.96 51.67
C PRO A 298 -9.93 23.94 50.55
N MET A 299 -11.17 23.56 50.23
CA MET A 299 -11.50 22.65 49.15
C MET A 299 -11.14 23.24 47.78
N ALA A 300 -11.49 24.52 47.55
CA ALA A 300 -11.16 25.22 46.32
C ALA A 300 -9.64 25.38 46.16
N LEU A 301 -8.90 25.69 47.25
CA LEU A 301 -7.43 25.77 47.22
C LEU A 301 -6.81 24.41 46.83
N THR A 302 -7.27 23.33 47.41
CA THR A 302 -6.71 21.98 47.14
C THR A 302 -6.98 21.56 45.70
N ILE A 303 -8.18 21.82 45.16
CA ILE A 303 -8.51 21.56 43.75
C ILE A 303 -7.63 22.45 42.86
N LEU A 304 -7.47 23.75 43.18
CA LEU A 304 -6.69 24.70 42.41
C LEU A 304 -5.25 24.19 42.16
N VAL A 305 -4.63 23.60 43.20
CA VAL A 305 -3.24 23.14 43.15
C VAL A 305 -3.12 21.74 42.51
N LEU A 306 -4.04 20.81 42.80
CA LEU A 306 -3.90 19.41 42.39
C LEU A 306 -4.51 19.13 41.02
N LEU A 307 -5.53 19.87 40.58
CA LEU A 307 -6.19 19.66 39.29
C LEU A 307 -5.23 19.76 38.08
N PRO A 308 -4.31 20.76 38.03
CA PRO A 308 -3.35 20.86 36.94
C PRO A 308 -2.53 19.61 36.70
N LEU A 309 -2.14 18.86 37.75
CA LEU A 309 -1.39 17.59 37.60
C LEU A 309 -2.11 16.58 36.72
N SER A 310 -3.43 16.47 36.90
CA SER A 310 -4.24 15.53 36.10
C SER A 310 -4.60 16.06 34.71
N ALA A 311 -4.69 17.39 34.54
CA ALA A 311 -5.05 18.00 33.27
C ALA A 311 -4.02 17.71 32.15
N PHE A 312 -2.74 17.58 32.50
CA PHE A 312 -1.68 17.29 31.54
C PHE A 312 -1.66 15.86 31.02
N GLU A 313 -2.38 14.92 31.65
CA GLU A 313 -2.46 13.53 31.17
C GLU A 313 -3.00 13.45 29.74
N ALA A 314 -3.96 14.32 29.39
CA ALA A 314 -4.56 14.36 28.06
C ALA A 314 -3.62 14.90 26.98
N VAL A 315 -2.71 15.83 27.29
CA VAL A 315 -1.79 16.44 26.33
C VAL A 315 -0.46 15.71 26.21
N GLY A 316 -0.14 14.82 27.16
CA GLY A 316 1.11 14.04 27.16
C GLY A 316 1.41 13.29 25.86
N PRO A 317 0.45 12.66 25.19
CA PRO A 317 0.66 11.94 23.92
C PRO A 317 0.88 12.84 22.70
N LEU A 318 0.60 14.15 22.77
CA LEU A 318 0.57 15.04 21.59
C LEU A 318 1.93 15.22 20.89
N PRO A 319 3.10 15.28 21.57
CA PRO A 319 4.40 15.33 20.89
C PRO A 319 4.66 14.10 20.02
N ALA A 320 4.31 12.89 20.50
CA ALA A 320 4.39 11.65 19.73
C ALA A 320 3.35 11.62 18.60
N ALA A 321 2.15 12.16 18.81
CA ALA A 321 1.14 12.32 17.79
C ALA A 321 1.64 13.18 16.62
N ALA A 322 2.34 14.27 16.91
CA ALA A 322 2.90 15.15 15.88
C ALA A 322 4.01 14.48 15.05
N GLN A 323 4.81 13.61 15.66
CA GLN A 323 5.79 12.77 14.94
C GLN A 323 5.07 11.78 14.02
N SER A 324 4.09 11.02 14.55
CA SER A 324 3.29 10.06 13.76
C SER A 324 2.57 10.75 12.60
N LEU A 325 2.06 11.96 12.79
CA LEU A 325 1.45 12.75 11.71
C LEU A 325 2.47 13.11 10.64
N THR A 326 3.70 13.44 11.01
CA THR A 326 4.77 13.76 10.04
C THR A 326 5.10 12.55 9.18
N THR A 327 5.26 11.37 9.78
CA THR A 327 5.53 10.11 9.06
C THR A 327 4.35 9.75 8.13
N ALA A 328 3.13 9.83 8.64
CA ALA A 328 1.93 9.53 7.86
C ALA A 328 1.71 10.50 6.68
N ARG A 329 2.05 11.80 6.84
CA ARG A 329 2.02 12.75 5.72
C ARG A 329 3.02 12.37 4.62
N ALA A 330 4.21 11.94 5.00
CA ALA A 330 5.20 11.46 4.05
C ALA A 330 4.70 10.19 3.32
N ALA A 331 4.05 9.26 4.02
CA ALA A 331 3.41 8.09 3.45
C ALA A 331 2.27 8.48 2.48
N LEU A 332 1.39 9.40 2.88
CA LEU A 332 0.32 9.91 2.02
C LEU A 332 0.87 10.48 0.71
N HIS A 333 1.91 11.33 0.77
CA HIS A 333 2.50 11.92 -0.42
C HIS A 333 3.17 10.89 -1.34
N ARG A 334 3.67 9.78 -0.79
CA ARG A 334 4.18 8.66 -1.61
C ARG A 334 3.06 7.91 -2.32
N LEU A 335 1.93 7.71 -1.65
CA LEU A 335 0.77 7.04 -2.22
C LEU A 335 0.05 7.92 -3.27
N THR A 336 -0.11 9.21 -3.01
CA THR A 336 -0.76 10.13 -3.98
C THR A 336 0.06 10.33 -5.26
N ARG A 337 1.39 10.22 -5.21
CA ARG A 337 2.21 10.23 -6.42
C ARG A 337 1.93 9.04 -7.35
N LEU A 338 1.44 7.92 -6.81
CA LEU A 338 1.00 6.79 -7.65
C LEU A 338 -0.23 7.15 -8.47
N ASP A 339 -1.17 7.92 -7.89
CA ASP A 339 -2.36 8.38 -8.61
C ASP A 339 -2.01 9.43 -9.66
N GLU A 340 -1.10 10.38 -9.35
CA GLU A 340 -0.64 11.41 -10.29
C GLU A 340 0.09 10.80 -11.51
N MET A 341 0.87 9.75 -11.31
CA MET A 341 1.53 9.00 -12.41
C MET A 341 0.53 8.29 -13.35
N GLN A 342 -0.72 8.09 -12.93
CA GLN A 342 -1.80 7.58 -13.78
C GLN A 342 -2.45 8.68 -14.61
N ASP A 343 -2.59 9.89 -14.06
CA ASP A 343 -3.22 11.03 -14.73
C ASP A 343 -2.29 11.71 -15.75
N GLU A 344 -0.97 11.56 -15.61
CA GLU A 344 0.03 12.00 -16.61
C GLU A 344 0.10 11.04 -17.81
N ARG A 345 -1.01 10.44 -18.24
CA ARG A 345 -1.08 9.92 -19.61
C ARG A 345 -0.81 11.09 -20.53
N PRO A 346 0.16 11.00 -21.44
CA PRO A 346 0.20 11.95 -22.53
C PRO A 346 -1.15 11.81 -23.24
N THR A 347 -2.02 12.75 -23.02
CA THR A 347 -3.12 13.06 -23.92
C THR A 347 -2.45 13.58 -25.20
N SER A 348 -1.81 12.70 -25.94
CA SER A 348 -1.65 12.80 -27.39
C SER A 348 -3.01 12.47 -28.02
N ALA A 349 -4.06 13.07 -27.48
CA ALA A 349 -5.22 13.43 -28.26
C ALA A 349 -4.72 14.54 -29.17
N VAL A 350 -4.28 14.15 -30.35
CA VAL A 350 -4.16 15.03 -31.52
C VAL A 350 -5.43 15.87 -31.51
N ARG A 351 -5.29 17.17 -31.29
CA ARG A 351 -6.36 18.13 -31.50
C ARG A 351 -6.68 18.14 -32.99
N VAL A 352 -7.60 17.29 -33.40
CA VAL A 352 -8.28 17.42 -34.68
C VAL A 352 -9.63 18.06 -34.37
N GLY A 353 -9.78 19.33 -34.76
CA GLY A 353 -11.05 20.05 -34.95
C GLY A 353 -12.03 20.03 -33.77
N GLY A 354 -12.15 21.19 -33.11
CA GLY A 354 -13.07 21.51 -32.01
C GLY A 354 -14.45 20.88 -32.04
N GLN A 355 -14.63 19.74 -31.43
CA GLN A 355 -15.92 19.26 -30.92
C GLN A 355 -15.69 18.57 -29.59
N HIS A 356 -16.38 19.10 -28.60
CA HIS A 356 -16.40 18.58 -27.22
C HIS A 356 -17.26 17.31 -27.19
N ILE A 357 -16.64 16.13 -27.07
CA ILE A 357 -17.36 14.88 -26.82
C ILE A 357 -17.48 14.71 -25.31
N PRO A 358 -18.69 14.69 -24.74
CA PRO A 358 -18.86 14.50 -23.30
C PRO A 358 -18.45 13.08 -22.90
N ARG A 359 -17.73 12.97 -21.76
CA ARG A 359 -17.44 11.71 -21.08
C ARG A 359 -18.76 10.99 -20.76
N PRO A 360 -18.86 9.66 -20.91
CA PRO A 360 -19.97 8.92 -20.35
C PRO A 360 -19.88 9.02 -18.82
N VAL A 361 -20.91 9.58 -18.22
CA VAL A 361 -21.15 9.56 -16.77
C VAL A 361 -21.45 8.11 -16.42
N VAL A 362 -20.60 7.48 -15.65
CA VAL A 362 -20.93 6.21 -14.99
C VAL A 362 -21.65 6.60 -13.71
N ASP A 363 -22.97 6.43 -13.72
CA ASP A 363 -23.81 6.66 -12.56
C ASP A 363 -23.36 5.76 -11.41
N ASP A 364 -23.16 6.37 -10.24
CA ASP A 364 -22.91 5.70 -8.97
C ASP A 364 -24.13 4.83 -8.63
N VAL A 365 -23.92 3.51 -8.61
CA VAL A 365 -24.91 2.58 -8.10
C VAL A 365 -24.93 2.71 -6.57
N GLU A 366 -25.95 3.41 -6.06
CA GLU A 366 -26.30 3.42 -4.64
C GLU A 366 -26.62 1.99 -4.18
N VAL A 367 -25.78 1.45 -3.30
CA VAL A 367 -26.09 0.22 -2.57
C VAL A 367 -27.06 0.58 -1.44
N GLY A 368 -28.34 0.34 -1.66
CA GLY A 368 -29.39 0.51 -0.67
C GLY A 368 -29.16 -0.41 0.53
N SER A 369 -29.12 0.19 1.73
CA SER A 369 -29.11 -0.50 3.02
C SER A 369 -30.51 -1.03 3.34
N GLY A 370 -30.78 -2.28 2.97
CA GLY A 370 -31.95 -3.01 3.43
C GLY A 370 -31.66 -3.67 4.79
N GLY A 371 -32.28 -3.16 5.85
CA GLY A 371 -32.26 -3.78 7.17
C GLY A 371 -33.10 -5.07 7.18
N ALA A 372 -32.48 -6.18 7.55
CA ALA A 372 -33.18 -7.38 7.94
C ALA A 372 -32.68 -7.86 9.30
N SER A 373 -33.59 -7.84 10.26
CA SER A 373 -33.49 -8.44 11.59
C SER A 373 -33.30 -9.95 11.46
N ALA A 374 -32.24 -10.51 12.01
CA ALA A 374 -32.11 -11.94 12.21
C ALA A 374 -31.78 -12.27 13.64
N ARG A 375 -32.66 -13.11 14.22
CA ARG A 375 -32.56 -13.76 15.51
C ARG A 375 -31.37 -14.72 15.57
N GLY A 376 -30.83 -14.89 16.77
CA GLY A 376 -29.63 -15.66 17.07
C GLY A 376 -29.71 -17.16 16.76
N VAL A 377 -28.56 -17.72 16.46
CA VAL A 377 -28.18 -19.12 16.61
C VAL A 377 -26.70 -19.17 17.00
N GLU A 378 -26.39 -19.94 18.02
CA GLU A 378 -25.07 -20.20 18.61
C GLU A 378 -24.09 -20.93 17.64
N PRO A 379 -22.76 -20.88 17.88
CA PRO A 379 -21.77 -21.36 16.96
C PRO A 379 -21.38 -22.82 17.18
N ALA A 380 -21.35 -23.59 16.11
CA ALA A 380 -20.58 -24.83 16.00
C ALA A 380 -19.40 -24.62 15.07
N GLY A 381 -18.21 -25.10 15.51
CA GLY A 381 -16.94 -24.88 14.81
C GLY A 381 -16.86 -25.53 13.43
N GLY A 382 -16.12 -24.90 12.53
CA GLY A 382 -15.82 -25.43 11.21
C GLY A 382 -14.92 -24.47 10.43
N GLN A 383 -13.77 -24.95 10.05
CA GLN A 383 -12.81 -24.30 9.18
C GLN A 383 -13.49 -23.89 7.87
N GLY A 384 -13.53 -22.60 7.57
CA GLY A 384 -14.16 -22.05 6.37
C GLY A 384 -13.12 -21.56 5.37
N VAL A 385 -13.02 -22.28 4.27
CA VAL A 385 -12.35 -21.91 3.03
C VAL A 385 -13.02 -20.66 2.45
N LEU A 386 -12.25 -19.64 2.12
CA LEU A 386 -12.71 -18.44 1.41
C LEU A 386 -12.99 -18.79 -0.07
N GLY A 387 -14.26 -18.99 -0.39
CA GLY A 387 -14.75 -19.08 -1.76
C GLY A 387 -14.76 -17.71 -2.44
N ALA A 388 -14.16 -17.64 -3.63
CA ALA A 388 -14.28 -16.49 -4.53
C ALA A 388 -15.63 -16.55 -5.26
N GLU A 389 -16.53 -15.61 -4.98
CA GLU A 389 -17.74 -15.43 -5.78
C GLU A 389 -17.43 -14.85 -7.15
N SER A 390 -17.73 -15.61 -8.18
CA SER A 390 -17.71 -15.19 -9.58
C SER A 390 -18.96 -14.35 -9.88
N VAL A 391 -18.78 -13.08 -10.25
CA VAL A 391 -19.85 -12.22 -10.78
C VAL A 391 -20.00 -12.49 -12.27
N ALA A 392 -21.08 -13.14 -12.66
CA ALA A 392 -21.51 -13.28 -14.04
C ALA A 392 -22.09 -11.97 -14.56
N VAL A 393 -21.48 -11.40 -15.62
CA VAL A 393 -22.03 -10.23 -16.33
C VAL A 393 -22.89 -10.72 -17.47
N GLY A 394 -24.19 -10.46 -17.38
CA GLY A 394 -25.19 -10.78 -18.39
C GLY A 394 -25.02 -9.96 -19.67
N ALA A 395 -25.14 -10.63 -20.81
CA ALA A 395 -25.10 -10.05 -22.13
C ALA A 395 -26.42 -9.32 -22.45
N GLY A 396 -26.35 -7.97 -22.64
CA GLY A 396 -27.41 -7.14 -23.19
C GLY A 396 -27.14 -6.80 -24.66
N ARG A 397 -28.08 -7.16 -25.53
CA ARG A 397 -28.07 -6.88 -26.98
C ARG A 397 -28.29 -5.40 -27.29
N GLY A 398 -27.60 -4.88 -28.30
CA GLY A 398 -27.94 -3.62 -28.94
C GLY A 398 -26.78 -3.00 -29.71
N ALA A 399 -26.42 -3.56 -30.88
CA ALA A 399 -25.48 -2.92 -31.79
C ALA A 399 -26.20 -1.99 -32.76
N VAL A 400 -25.80 -0.70 -32.76
CA VAL A 400 -26.13 0.27 -33.81
C VAL A 400 -24.88 0.48 -34.66
N PRO A 401 -24.91 0.37 -35.99
CA PRO A 401 -23.72 0.51 -36.82
C PRO A 401 -23.39 1.97 -37.06
N VAL A 402 -22.24 2.44 -36.60
CA VAL A 402 -21.66 3.74 -36.96
C VAL A 402 -20.73 3.53 -38.15
N ARG A 403 -21.02 4.24 -39.26
CA ARG A 403 -20.18 4.27 -40.47
C ARG A 403 -18.87 5.05 -40.19
N PRO A 404 -17.71 4.56 -40.65
CA PRO A 404 -16.46 5.28 -40.49
C PRO A 404 -16.28 6.35 -41.60
N ARG A 405 -15.79 7.52 -41.18
CA ARG A 405 -15.23 8.53 -42.05
C ARG A 405 -13.72 8.68 -41.75
N ASP A 406 -12.97 8.74 -42.83
CA ASP A 406 -11.56 9.09 -43.00
C ASP A 406 -10.51 7.98 -42.82
N SER A 407 -10.05 7.57 -44.00
CA SER A 407 -9.42 6.29 -44.31
C SER A 407 -7.87 6.28 -44.40
N SER A 408 -7.16 7.27 -43.91
CA SER A 408 -5.69 7.27 -44.02
C SER A 408 -4.93 7.01 -42.70
N ASP A 409 -5.43 7.53 -41.56
CA ASP A 409 -4.79 7.29 -40.25
C ASP A 409 -5.28 6.01 -39.56
N SER A 410 -6.47 5.55 -39.90
CA SER A 410 -7.03 4.26 -39.42
C SER A 410 -6.27 3.04 -39.96
N ALA A 411 -5.75 3.09 -41.17
CA ALA A 411 -5.09 1.96 -41.81
C ALA A 411 -3.71 1.66 -41.17
N LEU A 412 -2.97 2.69 -40.76
CA LEU A 412 -1.66 2.53 -40.10
C LEU A 412 -1.79 1.98 -38.67
N ALA A 413 -2.85 2.40 -37.95
CA ALA A 413 -3.13 1.89 -36.59
C ALA A 413 -3.66 0.44 -36.61
N GLN A 414 -4.41 0.05 -37.64
CA GLN A 414 -4.95 -1.31 -37.78
C GLN A 414 -3.90 -2.34 -38.16
N VAL A 415 -2.93 -1.99 -39.00
CA VAL A 415 -1.91 -2.94 -39.51
C VAL A 415 -0.92 -3.42 -38.43
N VAL A 416 -0.69 -2.63 -37.37
CA VAL A 416 0.21 -3.00 -36.26
C VAL A 416 -0.55 -3.81 -35.17
N SER A 417 -1.86 -3.84 -35.21
CA SER A 417 -2.68 -4.44 -34.17
C SER A 417 -3.15 -5.87 -34.46
N GLU A 418 -2.89 -6.43 -35.64
CA GLU A 418 -3.40 -7.74 -36.02
C GLU A 418 -2.31 -8.81 -36.02
N ILE A 419 -2.64 -9.95 -35.39
CA ILE A 419 -1.81 -11.16 -35.49
C ILE A 419 -1.88 -11.65 -36.95
N PRO A 420 -0.76 -12.03 -37.58
CA PRO A 420 -0.76 -12.55 -38.95
C PRO A 420 -1.74 -13.71 -39.13
N VAL A 421 -2.28 -13.84 -40.35
CA VAL A 421 -3.16 -14.96 -40.68
C VAL A 421 -2.36 -16.26 -40.61
N GLY A 422 -2.85 -17.20 -39.80
CA GLY A 422 -2.22 -18.48 -39.53
C GLY A 422 -2.56 -18.95 -38.13
N ARG A 423 -2.49 -20.26 -37.90
CA ARG A 423 -2.74 -20.85 -36.58
C ARG A 423 -1.46 -21.05 -35.78
N ARG A 424 -0.32 -21.15 -36.47
CA ARG A 424 1.00 -21.33 -35.88
C ARG A 424 1.94 -20.26 -36.39
N VAL A 425 2.28 -19.32 -35.52
CA VAL A 425 3.07 -18.14 -35.88
C VAL A 425 4.35 -18.12 -35.05
N ALA A 426 5.50 -18.04 -35.73
CA ALA A 426 6.78 -17.83 -35.07
C ALA A 426 7.19 -16.34 -35.15
N VAL A 427 7.66 -15.78 -34.04
CA VAL A 427 8.22 -14.41 -33.98
C VAL A 427 9.69 -14.52 -33.66
N VAL A 428 10.54 -14.05 -34.58
CA VAL A 428 12.00 -14.13 -34.47
C VAL A 428 12.66 -12.77 -34.59
N GLY A 429 13.83 -12.61 -33.98
CA GLY A 429 14.61 -11.38 -34.06
C GLY A 429 15.65 -11.28 -32.93
N PRO A 430 16.60 -10.33 -33.01
CA PRO A 430 17.64 -10.16 -32.00
C PRO A 430 17.05 -9.78 -30.63
N SER A 431 17.83 -9.99 -29.56
CA SER A 431 17.42 -9.58 -28.20
C SER A 431 17.27 -8.06 -28.16
N GLY A 432 16.18 -7.60 -27.54
CA GLY A 432 15.88 -6.16 -27.43
C GLY A 432 15.21 -5.53 -28.65
N SER A 433 14.92 -6.27 -29.73
CA SER A 433 14.24 -5.74 -30.93
C SER A 433 12.75 -5.39 -30.72
N GLY A 434 12.17 -5.68 -29.55
CA GLY A 434 10.77 -5.33 -29.26
C GLY A 434 9.76 -6.49 -29.45
N LYS A 435 10.20 -7.75 -29.58
CA LYS A 435 9.33 -8.93 -29.73
C LYS A 435 8.28 -9.04 -28.62
N THR A 436 8.71 -8.97 -27.37
CA THR A 436 7.81 -8.96 -26.19
C THR A 436 6.80 -7.81 -26.25
N THR A 437 7.25 -6.61 -26.66
CA THR A 437 6.37 -5.44 -26.81
C THR A 437 5.32 -5.67 -27.90
N LEU A 438 5.69 -6.36 -28.99
CA LEU A 438 4.76 -6.73 -30.06
C LEU A 438 3.69 -7.70 -29.53
N LEU A 439 4.08 -8.74 -28.78
CA LEU A 439 3.12 -9.67 -28.15
C LEU A 439 2.18 -8.93 -27.18
N MET A 440 2.70 -8.05 -26.36
CA MET A 440 1.90 -7.23 -25.43
C MET A 440 0.86 -6.38 -26.16
N ARG A 441 1.21 -5.82 -27.33
CA ARG A 441 0.27 -5.09 -28.20
C ARG A 441 -0.83 -6.02 -28.74
N TRP A 442 -0.45 -7.19 -29.23
CA TRP A 442 -1.41 -8.19 -29.71
C TRP A 442 -2.33 -8.70 -28.60
N ALA A 443 -1.84 -8.75 -27.37
CA ALA A 443 -2.65 -9.04 -26.18
C ALA A 443 -3.59 -7.88 -25.78
N GLY A 444 -3.43 -6.69 -26.36
CA GLY A 444 -4.22 -5.51 -26.00
C GLY A 444 -3.80 -4.84 -24.67
N LEU A 445 -2.60 -5.14 -24.16
CA LEU A 445 -2.13 -4.64 -22.86
C LEU A 445 -1.85 -3.12 -22.85
N PHE A 446 -1.62 -2.50 -24.02
CA PHE A 446 -1.44 -1.04 -24.16
C PHE A 446 -2.72 -0.29 -24.55
N GLY A 447 -3.85 -0.96 -24.58
CA GLY A 447 -5.13 -0.39 -25.02
C GLY A 447 -6.33 -1.10 -24.41
N THR A 448 -7.24 -1.55 -25.27
CA THR A 448 -8.40 -2.35 -24.84
C THR A 448 -8.01 -3.82 -24.75
N PRO A 449 -8.20 -4.48 -23.59
CA PRO A 449 -7.98 -5.92 -23.47
C PRO A 449 -8.76 -6.70 -24.51
N ARG A 450 -8.14 -7.72 -25.11
CA ARG A 450 -8.75 -8.56 -26.15
C ARG A 450 -9.30 -9.84 -25.51
N PRO A 451 -10.61 -10.06 -25.46
CA PRO A 451 -11.18 -11.31 -24.95
C PRO A 451 -10.68 -12.51 -25.76
N GLY A 452 -10.35 -13.58 -25.07
CA GLY A 452 -9.90 -14.82 -25.72
C GLY A 452 -8.44 -14.83 -26.16
N VAL A 453 -7.63 -13.86 -25.75
CA VAL A 453 -6.18 -13.81 -25.93
C VAL A 453 -5.48 -13.94 -24.58
N THR A 454 -4.53 -14.87 -24.47
CA THR A 454 -3.66 -15.02 -23.29
C THR A 454 -2.23 -14.71 -23.67
N PHE A 455 -1.59 -13.83 -22.90
CA PHE A 455 -0.17 -13.52 -23.02
C PHE A 455 0.63 -14.19 -21.90
N PHE A 456 1.66 -14.90 -22.29
CA PHE A 456 2.54 -15.62 -21.41
C PHE A 456 3.93 -15.01 -21.45
N ALA A 457 4.26 -14.25 -20.39
CA ALA A 457 5.52 -13.52 -20.29
C ALA A 457 6.70 -14.48 -20.00
N GLU A 458 7.86 -14.14 -20.52
CA GLU A 458 9.15 -14.80 -20.21
C GLU A 458 9.41 -14.85 -18.69
N ASP A 459 9.06 -13.76 -17.95
CA ASP A 459 9.27 -13.62 -16.52
C ASP A 459 8.04 -13.94 -15.66
N ALA A 460 7.08 -14.73 -16.21
CA ALA A 460 5.88 -15.13 -15.49
C ALA A 460 6.22 -15.75 -14.13
N HIS A 461 5.41 -15.40 -13.10
CA HIS A 461 5.69 -15.75 -11.71
C HIS A 461 5.10 -17.12 -11.34
N LEU A 462 5.88 -17.91 -10.56
CA LEU A 462 5.37 -19.05 -9.79
C LEU A 462 5.12 -18.61 -8.36
N PHE A 463 3.91 -18.88 -7.89
CA PHE A 463 3.46 -18.53 -6.55
C PHE A 463 3.89 -19.58 -5.53
N GLY A 464 4.13 -19.19 -4.28
CA GLY A 464 4.44 -20.09 -3.16
C GLY A 464 3.20 -20.83 -2.64
N THR A 465 2.45 -21.45 -3.55
CA THR A 465 1.25 -22.26 -3.30
C THR A 465 1.41 -23.61 -4.00
N SER A 466 0.38 -24.46 -3.98
CA SER A 466 0.45 -25.76 -4.64
C SER A 466 0.63 -25.66 -6.16
N VAL A 467 1.14 -26.73 -6.77
CA VAL A 467 1.28 -26.84 -8.24
C VAL A 467 -0.07 -26.63 -8.91
N LEU A 468 -1.14 -27.22 -8.38
CA LEU A 468 -2.51 -27.06 -8.88
C LEU A 468 -2.96 -25.59 -8.89
N GLU A 469 -2.79 -24.88 -7.79
CA GLU A 469 -3.17 -23.45 -7.70
C GLU A 469 -2.35 -22.58 -8.65
N ASN A 470 -1.09 -22.95 -8.91
CA ASN A 470 -0.28 -22.30 -9.92
C ASN A 470 -0.85 -22.49 -11.34
N LEU A 471 -1.40 -23.66 -11.67
CA LEU A 471 -2.06 -23.90 -12.96
C LEU A 471 -3.44 -23.24 -13.04
N ARG A 472 -4.17 -23.16 -11.93
CA ARG A 472 -5.49 -22.50 -11.83
C ARG A 472 -5.44 -21.00 -12.10
N VAL A 473 -4.29 -20.38 -12.06
CA VAL A 473 -4.11 -19.00 -12.57
C VAL A 473 -4.49 -18.89 -14.06
N GLY A 474 -4.31 -19.96 -14.85
CA GLY A 474 -4.71 -20.02 -16.26
C GLY A 474 -6.17 -20.42 -16.47
N CYS A 475 -6.70 -21.27 -15.59
CA CYS A 475 -8.09 -21.78 -15.64
C CYS A 475 -8.55 -22.07 -14.21
N GLY A 476 -9.43 -21.20 -13.66
CA GLY A 476 -9.86 -21.27 -12.25
C GLY A 476 -10.53 -22.59 -11.86
N ASP A 477 -11.29 -23.19 -12.77
CA ASP A 477 -12.07 -24.42 -12.55
C ASP A 477 -11.31 -25.69 -12.97
N LEU A 478 -9.98 -25.61 -13.13
CA LEU A 478 -9.15 -26.73 -13.57
C LEU A 478 -9.27 -27.92 -12.62
N SER A 479 -9.63 -29.08 -13.16
CA SER A 479 -9.67 -30.32 -12.40
C SER A 479 -8.26 -30.87 -12.12
N VAL A 480 -8.13 -31.70 -11.07
CA VAL A 480 -6.86 -32.36 -10.73
C VAL A 480 -6.35 -33.19 -11.91
N GLY A 481 -7.24 -33.97 -12.55
CA GLY A 481 -6.86 -34.83 -13.68
C GLY A 481 -6.39 -34.05 -14.91
N ASP A 482 -7.03 -32.91 -15.22
CA ASP A 482 -6.59 -32.04 -16.33
C ASP A 482 -5.27 -31.34 -16.01
N ALA A 483 -5.05 -30.98 -14.76
CA ALA A 483 -3.77 -30.42 -14.31
C ALA A 483 -2.61 -31.41 -14.46
N GLU A 484 -2.81 -32.67 -14.03
CA GLU A 484 -1.83 -33.74 -14.20
C GLU A 484 -1.56 -34.03 -15.66
N LYS A 485 -2.62 -34.12 -16.48
CA LYS A 485 -2.50 -34.31 -17.92
C LYS A 485 -1.67 -33.19 -18.55
N ALA A 486 -1.95 -31.95 -18.26
CA ALA A 486 -1.20 -30.80 -18.78
C ALA A 486 0.28 -30.85 -18.39
N LEU A 487 0.60 -31.19 -17.12
CA LEU A 487 1.99 -31.33 -16.67
C LEU A 487 2.70 -32.50 -17.40
N ARG A 488 2.05 -33.65 -17.60
CA ARG A 488 2.63 -34.75 -18.35
C ARG A 488 2.86 -34.41 -19.82
N THR A 489 1.93 -33.68 -20.42
CA THR A 489 2.03 -33.22 -21.82
C THR A 489 3.26 -32.31 -22.04
N VAL A 490 3.64 -31.48 -21.08
CA VAL A 490 4.84 -30.65 -21.17
C VAL A 490 6.12 -31.34 -20.68
N GLY A 491 6.07 -32.67 -20.43
CA GLY A 491 7.24 -33.46 -20.01
C GLY A 491 7.62 -33.33 -18.54
N LEU A 492 6.63 -33.10 -17.65
CA LEU A 492 6.85 -33.07 -16.19
C LEU A 492 6.28 -34.34 -15.50
N GLY A 493 6.00 -35.44 -16.24
CA GLY A 493 5.41 -36.63 -15.65
C GLY A 493 6.24 -37.25 -14.54
N GLU A 494 7.51 -37.54 -14.80
CA GLU A 494 8.42 -38.12 -13.80
C GLU A 494 8.61 -37.22 -12.57
N TRP A 495 8.69 -35.89 -12.78
CA TRP A 495 8.78 -34.93 -11.69
C TRP A 495 7.52 -34.94 -10.84
N LEU A 496 6.34 -34.97 -11.46
CA LEU A 496 5.05 -35.03 -10.80
C LEU A 496 4.90 -36.31 -9.96
N ASP A 497 5.30 -37.44 -10.53
CA ASP A 497 5.24 -38.74 -9.86
C ASP A 497 6.22 -38.85 -8.67
N GLY A 498 7.25 -38.02 -8.66
CA GLY A 498 8.21 -37.87 -7.54
C GLY A 498 7.73 -36.96 -6.42
N LEU A 499 6.61 -36.23 -6.58
CA LEU A 499 6.07 -35.35 -5.54
C LEU A 499 5.21 -36.13 -4.54
N ALA A 500 5.43 -35.91 -3.23
CA ALA A 500 4.72 -36.64 -2.16
C ALA A 500 3.19 -36.48 -2.25
N ASP A 501 2.70 -35.27 -2.56
CA ASP A 501 1.28 -34.92 -2.63
C ASP A 501 0.84 -34.62 -4.08
N GLY A 502 1.59 -35.06 -5.10
CA GLY A 502 1.30 -34.82 -6.50
C GLY A 502 1.09 -33.33 -6.79
N VAL A 503 0.02 -32.97 -7.51
CA VAL A 503 -0.31 -31.56 -7.84
C VAL A 503 -0.67 -30.70 -6.63
N HIS A 504 -0.93 -31.28 -5.46
CA HIS A 504 -1.21 -30.57 -4.22
C HIS A 504 0.07 -30.18 -3.47
N THR A 505 1.24 -30.59 -3.93
CA THR A 505 2.53 -30.21 -3.33
C THR A 505 2.73 -28.70 -3.40
N ASP A 506 3.00 -28.07 -2.26
CA ASP A 506 3.29 -26.63 -2.15
C ASP A 506 4.69 -26.30 -2.64
N LEU A 507 4.81 -25.34 -3.53
CA LEU A 507 6.07 -24.76 -3.99
C LEU A 507 6.56 -23.70 -2.99
N ILE A 508 7.10 -24.16 -1.84
CA ILE A 508 7.59 -23.26 -0.78
C ILE A 508 8.75 -22.42 -1.34
N GLY A 509 8.54 -21.09 -1.41
CA GLY A 509 9.49 -20.17 -2.06
C GLY A 509 9.23 -19.95 -3.57
N GLY A 510 8.13 -20.48 -4.11
CA GLY A 510 7.71 -20.25 -5.49
C GLY A 510 8.74 -20.77 -6.51
N ALA A 511 9.28 -19.87 -7.33
CA ALA A 511 10.27 -20.22 -8.35
C ALA A 511 11.57 -20.83 -7.83
N ALA A 512 11.92 -20.58 -6.56
CA ALA A 512 13.12 -21.18 -5.96
C ALA A 512 12.95 -22.65 -5.57
N ALA A 513 11.72 -23.16 -5.53
CA ALA A 513 11.42 -24.55 -5.19
C ALA A 513 11.64 -25.53 -6.36
N VAL A 514 11.85 -25.03 -7.57
CA VAL A 514 11.94 -25.83 -8.80
C VAL A 514 13.12 -25.41 -9.66
N SER A 515 13.63 -26.32 -10.50
CA SER A 515 14.67 -25.99 -11.49
C SER A 515 14.16 -25.01 -12.55
N GLY A 516 15.07 -24.32 -13.26
CA GLY A 516 14.70 -23.42 -14.34
C GLY A 516 13.85 -24.07 -15.42
N GLY A 517 14.19 -25.28 -15.83
CA GLY A 517 13.43 -26.09 -16.79
C GLY A 517 12.07 -26.54 -16.28
N GLN A 518 11.96 -26.98 -15.02
CA GLN A 518 10.68 -27.31 -14.38
C GLN A 518 9.80 -26.07 -14.29
N ARG A 519 10.35 -24.95 -13.84
CA ARG A 519 9.63 -23.67 -13.81
C ARG A 519 9.03 -23.35 -15.17
N ARG A 520 9.82 -23.42 -16.24
CA ARG A 520 9.37 -23.05 -17.60
C ARG A 520 8.25 -23.98 -18.08
N ARG A 521 8.38 -25.29 -17.83
CA ARG A 521 7.35 -26.28 -18.18
C ARG A 521 6.05 -26.12 -17.38
N ILE A 522 6.11 -25.81 -16.07
CA ILE A 522 4.91 -25.50 -15.27
C ILE A 522 4.22 -24.25 -15.82
N LEU A 523 4.99 -23.23 -16.16
CA LEU A 523 4.45 -22.02 -16.75
C LEU A 523 3.82 -22.28 -18.13
N LEU A 524 4.40 -23.14 -18.95
CA LEU A 524 3.82 -23.56 -20.22
C LEU A 524 2.53 -24.36 -20.00
N ALA A 525 2.51 -25.31 -19.07
CA ALA A 525 1.30 -26.05 -18.71
C ALA A 525 0.17 -25.08 -18.29
N ARG A 526 0.48 -24.03 -17.49
CA ARG A 526 -0.47 -22.97 -17.15
C ARG A 526 -1.02 -22.23 -18.38
N ALA A 527 -0.20 -22.01 -19.41
CA ALA A 527 -0.66 -21.39 -20.65
C ALA A 527 -1.59 -22.33 -21.44
N LEU A 528 -1.24 -23.61 -21.51
CA LEU A 528 -2.01 -24.61 -22.27
C LEU A 528 -3.40 -24.87 -21.68
N VAL A 529 -3.54 -24.86 -20.35
CA VAL A 529 -4.86 -25.03 -19.68
C VAL A 529 -5.75 -23.79 -19.78
N SER A 530 -5.23 -22.64 -20.22
CA SER A 530 -6.04 -21.43 -20.42
C SER A 530 -7.11 -21.68 -21.50
N PRO A 531 -8.37 -21.26 -21.31
CA PRO A 531 -9.44 -21.42 -22.31
C PRO A 531 -9.33 -20.44 -23.49
N ALA A 532 -8.27 -19.65 -23.56
CA ALA A 532 -8.07 -18.64 -24.60
C ALA A 532 -7.87 -19.28 -25.98
N ARG A 533 -8.47 -18.69 -27.00
CA ARG A 533 -8.31 -19.13 -28.40
C ARG A 533 -6.95 -18.75 -28.99
N VAL A 534 -6.33 -17.71 -28.46
CA VAL A 534 -5.03 -17.21 -28.91
C VAL A 534 -4.05 -17.27 -27.74
N LEU A 535 -2.96 -18.00 -27.92
CA LEU A 535 -1.85 -18.09 -26.98
C LEU A 535 -0.66 -17.31 -27.52
N LEU A 536 -0.22 -16.31 -26.80
CA LEU A 536 0.98 -15.53 -27.08
C LEU A 536 2.08 -15.95 -26.10
N LEU A 537 3.06 -16.73 -26.56
CA LEU A 537 4.10 -17.35 -25.73
C LEU A 537 5.43 -16.63 -25.96
N ASP A 538 5.98 -16.01 -24.91
CA ASP A 538 7.26 -15.29 -24.95
C ASP A 538 8.38 -16.21 -24.46
N GLU A 539 9.22 -16.67 -25.38
CA GLU A 539 10.37 -17.55 -25.18
C GLU A 539 10.06 -18.79 -24.32
N PRO A 540 9.07 -19.63 -24.70
CA PRO A 540 8.57 -20.72 -23.85
C PRO A 540 9.58 -21.84 -23.63
N THR A 541 10.65 -21.90 -24.42
CA THR A 541 11.68 -22.95 -24.36
C THR A 541 13.01 -22.50 -23.77
N GLU A 542 13.11 -21.24 -23.32
CA GLU A 542 14.30 -20.74 -22.66
C GLU A 542 14.62 -21.54 -21.38
N HIS A 543 15.90 -21.82 -21.12
CA HIS A 543 16.40 -22.64 -19.99
C HIS A 543 16.03 -24.14 -20.08
N LEU A 544 15.56 -24.63 -21.22
CA LEU A 544 15.46 -26.06 -21.50
C LEU A 544 16.74 -26.57 -22.19
N GLU A 545 16.99 -27.87 -22.11
CA GLU A 545 18.05 -28.51 -22.90
C GLU A 545 17.77 -28.31 -24.40
N ALA A 546 18.81 -28.14 -25.20
CA ALA A 546 18.69 -27.75 -26.60
C ALA A 546 17.74 -28.64 -27.40
N ASP A 547 17.89 -29.97 -27.29
CA ASP A 547 17.07 -30.94 -28.01
C ASP A 547 15.62 -30.95 -27.53
N ALA A 548 15.40 -30.92 -26.23
CA ALA A 548 14.06 -30.87 -25.64
C ALA A 548 13.35 -29.54 -25.96
N GLY A 549 14.09 -28.41 -25.94
CA GLY A 549 13.56 -27.11 -26.34
C GLY A 549 13.20 -27.05 -27.81
N ALA A 550 14.03 -27.60 -28.70
CA ALA A 550 13.78 -27.63 -30.12
C ALA A 550 12.55 -28.54 -30.43
N GLN A 551 12.42 -29.70 -29.77
CA GLN A 551 11.27 -30.56 -29.93
C GLN A 551 9.98 -29.89 -29.48
N LEU A 552 9.98 -29.24 -28.31
CA LEU A 552 8.83 -28.50 -27.81
C LEU A 552 8.41 -27.35 -28.74
N LEU A 553 9.37 -26.66 -29.37
CA LEU A 553 9.08 -25.64 -30.38
C LEU A 553 8.42 -26.23 -31.62
N ARG A 554 8.90 -27.38 -32.11
CA ARG A 554 8.25 -28.09 -33.23
C ARG A 554 6.80 -28.43 -32.88
N ASP A 555 6.59 -28.99 -31.68
CA ASP A 555 5.25 -29.41 -31.22
C ASP A 555 4.31 -28.22 -31.06
N LEU A 556 4.80 -27.06 -30.56
CA LEU A 556 4.02 -25.81 -30.45
C LEU A 556 3.67 -25.20 -31.81
N LEU A 557 4.56 -25.34 -32.81
CA LEU A 557 4.41 -24.80 -34.16
C LEU A 557 3.80 -25.77 -35.15
N ASP A 558 3.43 -26.97 -34.71
CA ASP A 558 2.73 -27.96 -35.53
C ASP A 558 1.28 -28.13 -35.03
N ALA A 559 0.31 -27.90 -35.91
CA ALA A 559 -1.11 -28.06 -35.56
C ALA A 559 -1.52 -29.55 -35.41
N GLU A 560 -0.72 -30.48 -35.95
CA GLU A 560 -0.98 -31.92 -35.90
C GLU A 560 -0.26 -32.62 -34.74
N SER A 561 0.59 -31.92 -33.99
CA SER A 561 1.37 -32.48 -32.87
C SER A 561 0.51 -32.99 -31.70
N GLY A 562 -0.72 -32.47 -31.55
CA GLY A 562 -1.61 -32.78 -30.43
C GLY A 562 -1.27 -32.06 -29.12
N LEU A 563 -0.22 -31.23 -29.08
CA LEU A 563 0.17 -30.45 -27.89
C LEU A 563 -0.85 -29.34 -27.58
N VAL A 564 -1.38 -28.69 -28.63
CA VAL A 564 -2.40 -27.63 -28.54
C VAL A 564 -3.50 -27.95 -29.52
N GLU A 565 -4.77 -27.75 -29.13
CA GLU A 565 -5.91 -27.97 -30.01
C GLU A 565 -5.70 -27.29 -31.38
N PRO A 566 -6.07 -27.97 -32.51
CA PRO A 566 -5.78 -27.46 -33.84
C PRO A 566 -6.45 -26.15 -34.20
N ASP A 567 -7.57 -25.80 -33.54
CA ASP A 567 -8.36 -24.58 -33.76
C ASP A 567 -7.83 -23.35 -33.00
N ARG A 568 -6.90 -23.57 -32.07
CA ARG A 568 -6.25 -22.48 -31.32
C ARG A 568 -5.11 -21.86 -32.12
N VAL A 569 -4.97 -20.54 -32.00
CA VAL A 569 -3.83 -19.81 -32.55
C VAL A 569 -2.70 -19.79 -31.52
N VAL A 570 -1.51 -20.19 -31.93
CA VAL A 570 -0.30 -20.18 -31.10
C VAL A 570 0.73 -19.27 -31.75
N VAL A 571 1.16 -18.27 -31.01
CA VAL A 571 2.22 -17.37 -31.39
C VAL A 571 3.40 -17.57 -30.45
N VAL A 572 4.55 -17.92 -30.97
CA VAL A 572 5.76 -18.23 -30.19
C VAL A 572 6.87 -17.26 -30.54
N VAL A 573 7.38 -16.56 -29.55
CA VAL A 573 8.65 -15.83 -29.67
C VAL A 573 9.79 -16.78 -29.39
N THR A 574 10.78 -16.82 -30.28
CA THR A 574 12.00 -17.61 -30.08
C THR A 574 13.22 -16.94 -30.68
N HIS A 575 14.39 -17.18 -30.09
CA HIS A 575 15.68 -16.80 -30.67
C HIS A 575 16.22 -17.85 -31.63
N GLN A 576 15.80 -19.09 -31.47
CA GLN A 576 16.24 -20.24 -32.28
C GLN A 576 15.02 -20.96 -32.85
N LEU A 577 14.75 -20.76 -34.13
CA LEU A 577 13.67 -21.46 -34.83
C LEU A 577 14.26 -22.73 -35.46
N PRO A 578 13.72 -23.94 -35.16
CA PRO A 578 14.14 -25.19 -35.81
C PRO A 578 13.96 -25.11 -37.33
N VAL A 579 14.87 -25.69 -38.09
CA VAL A 579 14.82 -25.65 -39.56
C VAL A 579 13.60 -26.37 -40.11
N ASP A 580 13.15 -27.43 -39.41
CA ASP A 580 12.03 -28.31 -39.72
C ASP A 580 10.71 -27.87 -39.04
N HIS A 581 10.57 -26.57 -38.71
CA HIS A 581 9.34 -26.04 -38.13
C HIS A 581 8.16 -26.07 -39.12
N ARG A 582 6.94 -26.16 -38.61
CA ARG A 582 5.68 -26.14 -39.38
C ARG A 582 4.86 -24.86 -39.13
N ALA A 583 5.52 -23.74 -38.88
CA ALA A 583 4.84 -22.46 -38.68
C ALA A 583 4.19 -21.98 -40.00
N ASP A 584 2.93 -21.54 -39.93
CA ASP A 584 2.17 -20.96 -41.05
C ASP A 584 2.73 -19.58 -41.44
N ALA A 585 3.24 -18.84 -40.47
CA ALA A 585 3.82 -17.51 -40.68
C ALA A 585 5.03 -17.29 -39.76
N ILE A 586 6.04 -16.61 -40.30
CA ILE A 586 7.21 -16.15 -39.55
C ILE A 586 7.22 -14.63 -39.55
N VAL A 587 7.15 -14.06 -38.37
CA VAL A 587 7.28 -12.61 -38.13
C VAL A 587 8.70 -12.30 -37.70
N ARG A 588 9.42 -11.57 -38.51
CA ARG A 588 10.78 -11.13 -38.20
C ARG A 588 10.76 -9.69 -37.70
N VAL A 589 11.31 -9.47 -36.53
CA VAL A 589 11.52 -8.14 -35.95
C VAL A 589 13.02 -7.86 -36.00
N ASP A 590 13.43 -6.84 -36.75
CA ASP A 590 14.83 -6.48 -36.90
C ASP A 590 15.35 -5.60 -35.73
N ALA A 591 16.64 -5.25 -35.76
CA ALA A 591 17.26 -4.44 -34.72
C ALA A 591 16.72 -2.99 -34.68
N SER A 592 16.10 -2.50 -35.76
CA SER A 592 15.44 -1.19 -35.83
C SER A 592 14.00 -1.21 -35.36
N GLY A 593 13.46 -2.42 -35.06
CA GLY A 593 12.08 -2.62 -34.68
C GLY A 593 11.10 -2.72 -35.86
N GLN A 594 11.60 -2.80 -37.10
CA GLN A 594 10.74 -3.09 -38.25
C GLN A 594 10.24 -4.54 -38.21
N VAL A 595 8.97 -4.73 -38.57
CA VAL A 595 8.29 -6.02 -38.55
C VAL A 595 8.00 -6.45 -39.99
N THR A 596 8.52 -7.62 -40.36
CA THR A 596 8.25 -8.26 -41.67
C THR A 596 7.61 -9.63 -41.44
N THR A 597 6.62 -10.00 -42.26
CA THR A 597 5.96 -11.30 -42.18
C THR A 597 6.27 -12.12 -43.42
N HIS A 598 6.67 -13.36 -43.22
CA HIS A 598 6.95 -14.34 -44.26
C HIS A 598 6.04 -15.56 -44.12
N PHE A 599 5.48 -16.08 -45.22
CA PHE A 599 4.64 -17.27 -45.26
C PHE A 599 5.40 -18.39 -45.98
N PRO A 600 5.85 -19.45 -45.30
CA PRO A 600 6.72 -20.48 -45.89
C PRO A 600 6.12 -21.26 -47.06
N ASP A 601 4.79 -21.52 -47.06
CA ASP A 601 4.12 -22.38 -48.00
C ASP A 601 3.50 -21.70 -49.24
N GLN A 602 3.81 -20.46 -49.55
CA GLN A 602 3.35 -19.77 -50.75
C GLN A 602 4.48 -19.60 -51.78
N PRO A 603 4.63 -20.49 -52.77
CA PRO A 603 5.58 -20.31 -53.85
C PRO A 603 5.12 -19.13 -54.71
N GLY A 604 5.83 -18.01 -54.66
CA GLY A 604 5.68 -16.91 -55.62
C GLY A 604 5.09 -15.59 -55.12
N THR A 605 4.89 -15.38 -53.85
CA THR A 605 4.54 -14.04 -53.33
C THR A 605 5.82 -13.23 -53.01
N VAL A 606 6.07 -12.26 -53.87
CA VAL A 606 7.06 -11.19 -53.64
C VAL A 606 6.83 -10.58 -52.25
N SER A 607 7.85 -10.59 -51.44
CA SER A 607 7.93 -9.97 -50.09
C SER A 607 7.19 -8.63 -50.09
N ALA A 608 6.01 -8.59 -49.51
CA ALA A 608 5.36 -7.30 -49.24
C ALA A 608 6.13 -6.64 -48.11
N HIS A 609 7.15 -5.84 -48.48
CA HIS A 609 7.81 -4.93 -47.57
C HIS A 609 6.78 -3.89 -47.09
N ARG A 610 6.15 -4.17 -45.99
CA ARG A 610 5.37 -3.19 -45.25
C ARG A 610 6.22 -2.73 -44.07
N GLU A 611 6.93 -1.64 -44.29
CA GLU A 611 7.67 -0.96 -43.25
C GLU A 611 6.69 -0.34 -42.26
N ILE A 612 6.74 -0.82 -41.01
CA ILE A 612 5.93 -0.29 -39.91
C ILE A 612 6.88 0.36 -38.91
N PRO A 613 6.98 1.69 -38.86
CA PRO A 613 7.81 2.35 -37.86
C PRO A 613 7.22 2.09 -36.47
N LEU A 614 8.03 1.47 -35.60
CA LEU A 614 7.74 1.48 -34.16
C LEU A 614 7.94 2.91 -33.65
N PRO A 615 7.05 3.44 -32.83
CA PRO A 615 7.25 4.75 -32.24
C PRO A 615 8.56 4.74 -31.46
N THR A 616 9.46 5.62 -31.84
CA THR A 616 10.67 5.93 -31.10
C THR A 616 10.28 6.32 -29.67
N ARG A 617 10.84 5.61 -28.71
CA ARG A 617 10.96 5.67 -27.25
C ARG A 617 10.19 6.77 -26.52
#